data_c31c74732f88ff124fcd9c687edacd2a
#
_entry.id   c31c74732f88ff124fcd9c687edacd2a
#
_cell.length_a   1.000
_cell.length_b   1.000
_cell.length_c   1.000
_cell.angle_alpha   90.00
_cell.angle_beta   90.00
_cell.angle_gamma   90.00
#
_symmetry.space_group_name_H-M   'P 1'
#
loop_
_entity.id
_entity.type
_entity.pdbx_description
1 polymer ?
#
loop_
_entity_poly.entity_id
_entity_poly.type
_entity_poly.pdbx_seq_one_letter_code
_entity_poly.pdbx_strand_id
1 'polypeptide(L)'
;MIRPRLLTLAAGLALVLSSAVCADDLIAPGPRIYAQSLSGKYAIKILPGTSADKSEGVFFTLDKDGKEEVIWRTKLVNIPGPAIITENGKYVITLDTFGRIDEHCLVVYGEKGKVIADFKLEDLLTDKEIESIPRTVTIRGWHDKGIAEFEDRSFGYDQMVIRMKHKGWAKVIRLSLSSGKIVKE
;
A
#
# COMPACT_ATOMS: atom_id res chain seq x y z
N MET A 1 -60.84 -11.74 59.40
CA MET A 1 -60.79 -11.43 57.91
C MET A 1 -59.49 -10.71 57.62
N ILE A 2 -58.54 -11.42 57.14
CA ILE A 2 -57.18 -10.89 56.79
C ILE A 2 -57.02 -10.92 55.27
N ARG A 3 -56.87 -9.75 54.67
CA ARG A 3 -56.63 -9.64 53.23
C ARG A 3 -55.11 -9.71 52.93
N PRO A 4 -54.62 -10.56 52.08
CA PRO A 4 -53.19 -10.52 51.64
C PRO A 4 -52.94 -9.40 50.62
N ARG A 5 -51.91 -8.61 50.90
CA ARG A 5 -51.38 -7.64 49.95
C ARG A 5 -50.47 -8.37 48.94
N LEU A 6 -50.83 -8.30 47.66
CA LEU A 6 -49.95 -8.72 46.57
C LEU A 6 -48.82 -7.70 46.43
N LEU A 7 -47.59 -8.16 46.64
CA LEU A 7 -46.38 -7.44 46.25
C LEU A 7 -46.08 -7.78 44.79
N THR A 8 -46.20 -6.78 43.93
CA THR A 8 -45.81 -6.89 42.53
C THR A 8 -44.31 -6.58 42.43
N LEU A 9 -43.49 -7.59 42.20
CA LEU A 9 -42.07 -7.46 41.89
C LEU A 9 -41.96 -7.05 40.43
N ALA A 10 -41.59 -5.79 40.15
CA ALA A 10 -41.19 -5.33 38.80
C ALA A 10 -39.73 -5.70 38.57
N ALA A 11 -39.50 -6.77 37.83
CA ALA A 11 -38.17 -7.14 37.33
C ALA A 11 -37.81 -6.25 36.15
N GLY A 12 -36.99 -5.23 36.41
CA GLY A 12 -36.39 -4.39 35.38
C GLY A 12 -35.35 -5.19 34.61
N LEU A 13 -35.71 -5.62 33.41
CA LEU A 13 -34.79 -6.23 32.43
C LEU A 13 -33.94 -5.10 31.81
N ALA A 14 -32.75 -4.86 32.37
CA ALA A 14 -31.77 -3.98 31.75
C ALA A 14 -31.19 -4.68 30.52
N LEU A 15 -31.69 -4.32 29.33
CA LEU A 15 -31.05 -4.66 28.04
C LEU A 15 -29.74 -3.87 27.96
N VAL A 16 -28.62 -4.54 28.27
CA VAL A 16 -27.31 -4.07 27.91
C VAL A 16 -27.16 -4.28 26.39
N LEU A 17 -27.45 -3.25 25.62
CA LEU A 17 -27.06 -3.15 24.22
C LEU A 17 -25.54 -3.03 24.19
N SER A 18 -24.85 -4.16 24.16
CA SER A 18 -23.47 -4.22 23.72
C SER A 18 -23.45 -3.82 22.25
N SER A 19 -23.19 -2.55 21.98
CA SER A 19 -22.75 -2.12 20.66
C SER A 19 -21.47 -2.90 20.36
N ALA A 20 -21.59 -3.95 19.55
CA ALA A 20 -20.44 -4.55 18.90
C ALA A 20 -19.79 -3.42 18.10
N VAL A 21 -18.72 -2.85 18.65
CA VAL A 21 -17.78 -2.07 17.89
C VAL A 21 -17.23 -3.07 16.88
N CYS A 22 -17.72 -3.02 15.63
CA CYS A 22 -17.05 -3.67 14.53
C CYS A 22 -15.66 -3.03 14.49
N ALA A 23 -14.68 -3.70 15.10
CA ALA A 23 -13.30 -3.45 14.77
C ALA A 23 -13.23 -3.66 13.26
N ASP A 24 -12.78 -2.62 12.56
CA ASP A 24 -12.56 -2.66 11.12
C ASP A 24 -11.42 -3.68 10.93
N ASP A 25 -11.78 -4.94 10.77
CA ASP A 25 -10.82 -6.01 10.51
C ASP A 25 -10.18 -5.69 9.18
N LEU A 26 -8.91 -5.27 9.24
CA LEU A 26 -8.05 -5.10 8.08
C LEU A 26 -8.01 -6.43 7.32
N ILE A 27 -8.92 -6.59 6.38
CA ILE A 27 -8.93 -7.75 5.49
C ILE A 27 -7.69 -7.60 4.61
N ALA A 28 -6.71 -8.46 4.84
CA ALA A 28 -5.53 -8.53 3.99
C ALA A 28 -6.00 -8.71 2.54
N PRO A 29 -5.49 -7.91 1.59
CA PRO A 29 -5.89 -8.04 0.20
C PRO A 29 -5.59 -9.45 -0.30
N GLY A 30 -6.51 -10.02 -1.08
CA GLY A 30 -6.28 -11.30 -1.75
C GLY A 30 -5.06 -11.24 -2.68
N PRO A 31 -4.56 -12.39 -3.16
CA PRO A 31 -3.44 -12.43 -4.11
C PRO A 31 -3.73 -11.55 -5.33
N ARG A 32 -2.79 -10.68 -5.69
CA ARG A 32 -2.93 -9.76 -6.82
C ARG A 32 -1.78 -9.96 -7.80
N ILE A 33 -2.09 -9.84 -9.07
CA ILE A 33 -1.11 -9.84 -10.15
C ILE A 33 -1.11 -8.43 -10.74
N TYR A 34 0.07 -7.86 -10.85
CA TYR A 34 0.28 -6.58 -11.49
C TYR A 34 1.10 -6.81 -12.76
N ALA A 35 0.46 -6.64 -13.91
CA ALA A 35 1.16 -6.58 -15.17
C ALA A 35 1.75 -5.19 -15.35
N GLN A 36 2.99 -5.13 -15.73
CA GLN A 36 3.67 -3.88 -16.04
C GLN A 36 4.04 -3.85 -17.51
N SER A 37 4.17 -2.66 -17.99
CA SER A 37 4.44 -2.33 -19.37
C SER A 37 3.25 -2.53 -20.31
N LEU A 38 3.22 -1.72 -21.34
CA LEU A 38 2.29 -1.91 -22.45
C LEU A 38 2.49 -3.27 -23.15
N SER A 39 3.68 -3.84 -23.02
CA SER A 39 4.01 -5.17 -23.54
C SER A 39 3.51 -6.32 -22.66
N GLY A 40 3.19 -6.07 -21.38
CA GLY A 40 2.81 -7.11 -20.42
C GLY A 40 3.89 -8.14 -20.14
N LYS A 41 5.16 -7.85 -20.48
CA LYS A 41 6.27 -8.80 -20.38
C LYS A 41 6.63 -9.18 -18.95
N TYR A 42 6.48 -8.26 -18.02
CA TYR A 42 6.83 -8.45 -16.61
C TYR A 42 5.61 -8.33 -15.73
N ALA A 43 5.53 -9.16 -14.70
CA ALA A 43 4.47 -9.09 -13.70
C ALA A 43 4.97 -9.44 -12.30
N ILE A 44 4.28 -8.96 -11.27
CA ILE A 44 4.49 -9.38 -9.89
C ILE A 44 3.18 -9.92 -9.31
N LYS A 45 3.27 -11.05 -8.65
CA LYS A 45 2.22 -11.61 -7.82
C LYS A 45 2.52 -11.28 -6.37
N ILE A 46 1.59 -10.60 -5.72
CA ILE A 46 1.69 -10.28 -4.29
C ILE A 46 0.82 -11.25 -3.53
N LEU A 47 1.45 -12.08 -2.72
CA LEU A 47 0.80 -13.01 -1.83
C LEU A 47 0.65 -12.35 -0.46
N PRO A 48 -0.57 -12.21 0.06
CA PRO A 48 -0.77 -11.58 1.34
C PRO A 48 -0.12 -12.40 2.45
N GLY A 49 0.56 -11.70 3.37
CA GLY A 49 0.95 -12.28 4.64
C GLY A 49 -0.23 -12.28 5.62
N THR A 50 -0.10 -13.01 6.71
CA THR A 50 -0.95 -12.82 7.88
C THR A 50 -0.60 -11.51 8.58
N SER A 51 -1.41 -11.05 9.52
CA SER A 51 -1.13 -9.82 10.28
C SER A 51 0.26 -9.78 10.94
N ALA A 52 0.88 -10.92 11.14
CA ALA A 52 2.23 -11.08 11.70
C ALA A 52 3.31 -11.28 10.64
N ASP A 53 2.95 -11.73 9.44
CA ASP A 53 3.87 -12.03 8.34
C ASP A 53 3.77 -10.99 7.24
N LYS A 54 4.92 -10.56 6.76
CA LYS A 54 5.01 -9.65 5.61
C LYS A 54 4.53 -10.35 4.35
N SER A 55 3.94 -9.57 3.42
CA SER A 55 3.57 -10.06 2.10
C SER A 55 4.78 -10.63 1.36
N GLU A 56 4.55 -11.62 0.50
CA GLU A 56 5.58 -12.14 -0.41
C GLU A 56 5.35 -11.60 -1.82
N GLY A 57 6.40 -11.12 -2.45
CA GLY A 57 6.41 -10.75 -3.87
C GLY A 57 7.05 -11.85 -4.71
N VAL A 58 6.35 -12.26 -5.77
CA VAL A 58 6.86 -13.16 -6.80
C VAL A 58 6.90 -12.40 -8.11
N PHE A 59 8.10 -12.03 -8.54
CA PHE A 59 8.33 -11.31 -9.79
C PHE A 59 8.73 -12.28 -10.89
N PHE A 60 8.11 -12.14 -12.07
CA PHE A 60 8.27 -13.08 -13.17
C PHE A 60 8.12 -12.40 -14.53
N THR A 61 8.65 -13.03 -15.56
CA THR A 61 8.32 -12.73 -16.96
C THR A 61 7.16 -13.59 -17.42
N LEU A 62 6.42 -13.06 -18.38
CA LEU A 62 5.44 -13.81 -19.16
C LEU A 62 5.98 -14.00 -20.59
N ASP A 63 6.02 -15.24 -21.05
CA ASP A 63 6.30 -15.49 -22.45
C ASP A 63 5.04 -15.24 -23.32
N LYS A 64 5.19 -15.40 -24.64
CA LYS A 64 4.10 -15.20 -25.60
C LYS A 64 2.92 -16.17 -25.40
N ASP A 65 3.15 -17.29 -24.73
CA ASP A 65 2.15 -18.32 -24.45
C ASP A 65 1.55 -18.14 -23.03
N GLY A 66 1.95 -17.08 -22.31
CA GLY A 66 1.50 -16.76 -20.96
C GLY A 66 2.15 -17.59 -19.86
N LYS A 67 3.24 -18.29 -20.17
CA LYS A 67 3.99 -19.09 -19.21
C LYS A 67 4.82 -18.17 -18.30
N GLU A 68 4.71 -18.39 -17.00
CA GLU A 68 5.47 -17.66 -15.98
C GLU A 68 6.88 -18.22 -15.85
N GLU A 69 7.88 -17.34 -15.91
CA GLU A 69 9.27 -17.64 -15.56
C GLU A 69 9.67 -16.73 -14.40
N VAL A 70 9.86 -17.32 -13.22
CA VAL A 70 10.14 -16.58 -12.01
C VAL A 70 11.55 -16.01 -12.05
N ILE A 71 11.65 -14.68 -11.93
CA ILE A 71 12.91 -13.94 -11.82
C ILE A 71 13.40 -13.94 -10.38
N TRP A 72 12.51 -13.62 -9.43
CA TRP A 72 12.83 -13.67 -8.01
C TRP A 72 11.57 -13.80 -7.13
N ARG A 73 11.80 -14.20 -5.87
CA ARG A 73 10.83 -14.18 -4.77
C ARG A 73 11.45 -13.51 -3.56
N THR A 74 10.69 -12.68 -2.86
CA THR A 74 11.17 -12.04 -1.63
C THR A 74 10.01 -11.66 -0.72
N LYS A 75 10.29 -11.58 0.58
CA LYS A 75 9.37 -10.94 1.53
C LYS A 75 9.40 -9.44 1.29
N LEU A 76 8.22 -8.85 1.10
CA LEU A 76 8.10 -7.42 0.89
C LEU A 76 8.21 -6.68 2.22
N VAL A 77 8.78 -5.48 2.18
CA VAL A 77 8.96 -4.64 3.38
C VAL A 77 7.61 -4.09 3.86
N ASN A 78 6.76 -3.70 2.92
CA ASN A 78 5.43 -3.16 3.18
C ASN A 78 4.33 -4.17 2.80
N ILE A 79 3.08 -3.80 3.09
CA ILE A 79 1.89 -4.53 2.64
C ILE A 79 1.28 -3.73 1.48
N PRO A 80 1.71 -3.99 0.24
CA PRO A 80 1.37 -3.12 -0.87
C PRO A 80 -0.09 -3.25 -1.30
N GLY A 81 -0.72 -2.11 -1.56
CA GLY A 81 -1.93 -2.04 -2.36
C GLY A 81 -1.56 -2.12 -3.84
N PRO A 82 -1.01 -1.06 -4.43
CA PRO A 82 -0.49 -1.08 -5.80
C PRO A 82 1.01 -1.43 -5.84
N ALA A 83 1.43 -1.94 -7.01
CA ALA A 83 2.83 -2.05 -7.37
C ALA A 83 3.04 -1.52 -8.78
N ILE A 84 4.25 -1.03 -9.06
CA ILE A 84 4.68 -0.54 -10.35
C ILE A 84 5.92 -1.33 -10.75
N ILE A 85 5.96 -1.83 -11.97
CA ILE A 85 7.13 -2.53 -12.51
C ILE A 85 7.66 -1.67 -13.65
N THR A 86 8.95 -1.39 -13.64
CA THR A 86 9.57 -0.60 -14.69
C THR A 86 9.55 -1.34 -16.02
N GLU A 87 9.45 -0.59 -17.12
CA GLU A 87 9.31 -1.14 -18.48
C GLU A 87 10.47 -2.05 -18.87
N ASN A 88 11.67 -1.75 -18.34
CA ASN A 88 12.85 -2.59 -18.54
C ASN A 88 12.91 -3.83 -17.61
N GLY A 89 11.96 -3.99 -16.70
CA GLY A 89 11.89 -5.10 -15.76
C GLY A 89 12.99 -5.13 -14.69
N LYS A 90 13.75 -4.04 -14.53
CA LYS A 90 14.85 -3.98 -13.54
C LYS A 90 14.38 -3.68 -12.13
N TYR A 91 13.27 -2.94 -11.99
CA TYR A 91 12.79 -2.46 -10.71
C TYR A 91 11.32 -2.78 -10.50
N VAL A 92 10.98 -3.07 -9.26
CA VAL A 92 9.61 -3.15 -8.76
C VAL A 92 9.47 -2.12 -7.65
N ILE A 93 8.45 -1.27 -7.75
CA ILE A 93 8.12 -0.28 -6.74
C ILE A 93 6.79 -0.68 -6.11
N THR A 94 6.76 -0.78 -4.79
CA THR A 94 5.53 -1.07 -4.04
C THR A 94 5.11 0.14 -3.24
N LEU A 95 3.79 0.39 -3.23
CA LEU A 95 3.19 1.50 -2.49
C LEU A 95 2.35 0.93 -1.37
N ASP A 96 2.60 1.36 -0.13
CA ASP A 96 1.88 0.85 1.02
C ASP A 96 0.43 1.32 1.05
N THR A 97 -0.47 0.41 1.41
CA THR A 97 -1.88 0.72 1.60
C THR A 97 -2.39 0.24 2.95
N PHE A 98 -1.79 -0.82 3.52
CA PHE A 98 -2.32 -1.54 4.68
C PHE A 98 -1.30 -1.67 5.83
N GLY A 99 -0.35 -0.79 5.92
CA GLY A 99 0.68 -0.87 6.94
C GLY A 99 0.53 0.14 8.06
N ARG A 100 1.63 0.36 8.75
CA ARG A 100 1.77 1.51 9.64
C ARG A 100 1.72 2.75 8.77
N ILE A 101 0.72 3.57 9.01
CA ILE A 101 0.49 4.78 8.25
C ILE A 101 1.80 5.55 8.18
N ASP A 102 2.18 5.91 6.95
CA ASP A 102 3.32 6.74 6.64
C ASP A 102 4.71 6.07 6.79
N GLU A 103 4.83 4.84 7.34
CA GLU A 103 6.06 4.04 7.30
C GLU A 103 6.10 3.16 6.02
N HIS A 104 7.27 2.97 5.41
CA HIS A 104 7.47 2.14 4.22
C HIS A 104 6.51 2.48 3.06
N CYS A 105 6.16 3.76 2.91
CA CYS A 105 5.12 4.18 1.98
C CYS A 105 5.47 3.90 0.51
N LEU A 106 6.77 3.95 0.16
CA LEU A 106 7.30 3.61 -1.15
C LEU A 106 8.58 2.79 -0.99
N VAL A 107 8.59 1.57 -1.52
CA VAL A 107 9.77 0.70 -1.48
C VAL A 107 10.18 0.31 -2.89
N VAL A 108 11.47 0.47 -3.21
CA VAL A 108 12.07 0.10 -4.50
C VAL A 108 12.85 -1.19 -4.34
N TYR A 109 12.51 -2.18 -5.14
CA TYR A 109 13.21 -3.45 -5.24
C TYR A 109 13.95 -3.51 -6.57
N GLY A 110 15.19 -3.97 -6.54
CA GLY A 110 16.02 -4.21 -7.70
C GLY A 110 16.25 -5.68 -7.97
N GLU A 111 17.44 -5.98 -8.51
CA GLU A 111 17.84 -7.33 -8.85
C GLU A 111 17.71 -8.30 -7.66
N LYS A 112 17.17 -9.48 -7.92
CA LYS A 112 16.93 -10.54 -6.93
C LYS A 112 16.00 -10.12 -5.76
N GLY A 113 15.17 -9.09 -5.96
CA GLY A 113 14.28 -8.58 -4.92
C GLY A 113 15.00 -7.84 -3.78
N LYS A 114 16.23 -7.39 -4.00
CA LYS A 114 16.98 -6.58 -3.02
C LYS A 114 16.34 -5.20 -2.89
N VAL A 115 16.10 -4.75 -1.66
CA VAL A 115 15.65 -3.38 -1.38
C VAL A 115 16.77 -2.40 -1.75
N ILE A 116 16.44 -1.45 -2.62
CA ILE A 116 17.31 -0.34 -3.02
C ILE A 116 16.99 0.90 -2.20
N ALA A 117 15.69 1.17 -2.02
CA ALA A 117 15.21 2.30 -1.23
C ALA A 117 13.92 1.93 -0.51
N ASP A 118 13.73 2.59 0.62
CA ASP A 118 12.57 2.45 1.50
C ASP A 118 12.27 3.81 2.10
N PHE A 119 11.16 4.42 1.66
CA PHE A 119 10.79 5.78 2.02
C PHE A 119 9.59 5.79 2.95
N LYS A 120 9.67 6.63 3.95
CA LYS A 120 8.52 7.10 4.71
C LYS A 120 7.86 8.26 3.98
N LEU A 121 6.62 8.57 4.34
CA LEU A 121 5.92 9.69 3.70
C LEU A 121 6.60 11.04 4.00
N GLU A 122 7.20 11.20 5.17
CA GLU A 122 7.98 12.38 5.58
C GLU A 122 9.27 12.60 4.76
N ASP A 123 9.79 11.56 4.11
CA ASP A 123 10.92 11.67 3.17
C ASP A 123 10.50 12.30 1.84
N LEU A 124 9.21 12.16 1.49
CA LEU A 124 8.65 12.62 0.23
C LEU A 124 7.94 13.97 0.36
N LEU A 125 7.27 14.21 1.47
CA LEU A 125 6.38 15.34 1.70
C LEU A 125 6.72 16.06 3.02
N THR A 126 6.36 17.34 3.10
CA THR A 126 6.39 18.11 4.35
C THR A 126 5.18 17.78 5.23
N ASP A 127 5.27 18.02 6.53
CA ASP A 127 4.18 17.80 7.48
C ASP A 127 2.85 18.45 7.03
N LYS A 128 2.94 19.69 6.52
CA LYS A 128 1.78 20.45 6.03
C LYS A 128 1.13 19.78 4.80
N GLU A 129 1.94 19.25 3.88
CA GLU A 129 1.44 18.48 2.72
C GLU A 129 0.80 17.19 3.19
N ILE A 130 1.44 16.48 4.13
CA ILE A 130 0.94 15.23 4.72
C ILE A 130 -0.41 15.44 5.42
N GLU A 131 -0.54 16.46 6.25
CA GLU A 131 -1.78 16.79 6.96
C GLU A 131 -2.95 17.09 6.02
N SER A 132 -2.67 17.62 4.84
CA SER A 132 -3.69 17.96 3.85
C SER A 132 -4.29 16.75 3.14
N ILE A 133 -3.57 15.62 3.09
CA ILE A 133 -3.98 14.40 2.38
C ILE A 133 -5.07 13.68 3.17
N PRO A 134 -6.17 13.23 2.50
CA PRO A 134 -7.23 12.50 3.16
C PRO A 134 -6.70 11.27 3.92
N ARG A 135 -7.19 11.09 5.13
CA ARG A 135 -6.81 9.99 5.99
C ARG A 135 -8.04 9.31 6.58
N THR A 136 -8.02 7.98 6.60
CA THR A 136 -8.88 7.16 7.46
C THR A 136 -8.11 6.77 8.72
N VAL A 137 -8.67 5.90 9.54
CA VAL A 137 -7.99 5.39 10.76
C VAL A 137 -6.71 4.62 10.41
N THR A 138 -6.70 3.91 9.28
CA THR A 138 -5.65 2.95 8.92
C THR A 138 -4.95 3.24 7.59
N ILE A 139 -5.48 4.16 6.77
CA ILE A 139 -4.98 4.41 5.41
C ILE A 139 -4.86 5.91 5.18
N ARG A 140 -3.79 6.31 4.52
CA ARG A 140 -3.63 7.64 3.93
C ARG A 140 -3.51 7.51 2.41
N GLY A 141 -4.43 8.12 1.68
CA GLY A 141 -4.54 8.03 0.22
C GLY A 141 -3.53 8.90 -0.54
N TRP A 142 -2.26 8.92 -0.13
CA TRP A 142 -1.24 9.77 -0.76
C TRP A 142 -0.96 9.40 -2.22
N HIS A 143 -1.15 8.14 -2.60
CA HIS A 143 -0.99 7.63 -3.96
C HIS A 143 -2.30 7.47 -4.72
N ASP A 144 -3.40 7.98 -4.17
CA ASP A 144 -4.71 7.90 -4.82
C ASP A 144 -4.73 8.67 -6.15
N LYS A 145 -5.55 8.19 -7.07
CA LYS A 145 -5.76 8.84 -8.37
C LYS A 145 -6.20 10.29 -8.18
N GLY A 146 -5.44 11.22 -8.78
CA GLY A 146 -5.66 12.65 -8.68
C GLY A 146 -4.84 13.33 -7.58
N ILE A 147 -4.15 12.56 -6.71
CA ILE A 147 -3.15 13.08 -5.76
C ILE A 147 -1.76 12.80 -6.27
N ALA A 148 -1.47 11.55 -6.69
CA ALA A 148 -0.19 11.21 -7.26
C ALA A 148 -0.32 10.52 -8.63
N GLU A 149 0.60 10.85 -9.52
CA GLU A 149 0.80 10.22 -10.82
C GLU A 149 2.25 9.74 -10.91
N PHE A 150 2.43 8.51 -11.37
CA PHE A 150 3.74 7.88 -11.46
C PHE A 150 4.14 7.70 -12.93
N GLU A 151 5.31 8.20 -13.30
CA GLU A 151 5.86 8.12 -14.65
C GLU A 151 7.19 7.35 -14.61
N ASP A 152 7.22 6.21 -15.28
CA ASP A 152 8.43 5.41 -15.45
C ASP A 152 9.31 6.01 -16.56
N ARG A 153 10.52 6.40 -16.20
CA ARG A 153 11.57 6.88 -17.11
C ARG A 153 12.80 5.98 -17.10
N SER A 154 12.62 4.72 -16.74
CA SER A 154 13.74 3.79 -16.57
C SER A 154 14.55 3.52 -17.86
N PHE A 155 13.94 3.70 -19.04
CA PHE A 155 14.64 3.50 -20.31
C PHE A 155 15.62 4.62 -20.68
N GLY A 156 15.36 5.84 -20.26
CA GLY A 156 16.21 6.96 -20.63
C GLY A 156 17.08 7.47 -19.49
N TYR A 157 16.53 7.53 -18.30
CA TYR A 157 17.12 8.25 -17.19
C TYR A 157 17.30 7.41 -15.91
N ASP A 158 16.87 6.14 -15.95
CA ASP A 158 16.85 5.28 -14.76
C ASP A 158 16.11 5.95 -13.57
N GLN A 159 14.97 6.55 -13.87
CA GLN A 159 14.22 7.37 -12.92
C GLN A 159 12.74 7.02 -12.89
N MET A 160 12.15 7.23 -11.73
CA MET A 160 10.71 7.36 -11.52
C MET A 160 10.40 8.82 -11.25
N VAL A 161 9.42 9.37 -11.94
CA VAL A 161 8.90 10.71 -11.65
C VAL A 161 7.53 10.58 -11.01
N ILE A 162 7.40 11.18 -9.84
CA ILE A 162 6.14 11.23 -9.08
C ILE A 162 5.65 12.67 -9.13
N ARG A 163 4.49 12.90 -9.76
CA ARG A 163 3.83 14.20 -9.80
C ARG A 163 2.69 14.19 -8.81
N MET A 164 2.75 15.06 -7.84
CA MET A 164 1.74 15.16 -6.80
C MET A 164 1.09 16.52 -6.79
N LYS A 165 -0.23 16.55 -6.56
CA LYS A 165 -0.99 17.79 -6.35
C LYS A 165 -2.18 17.55 -5.44
N HIS A 166 -2.40 18.43 -4.49
CA HIS A 166 -3.58 18.38 -3.63
C HIS A 166 -3.80 19.73 -2.94
N LYS A 167 -5.06 20.19 -2.85
CA LYS A 167 -5.49 21.37 -2.09
C LYS A 167 -4.55 22.59 -2.17
N GLY A 168 -4.13 22.97 -3.37
CA GLY A 168 -3.35 24.20 -3.61
C GLY A 168 -1.83 24.01 -3.55
N TRP A 169 -1.31 22.80 -3.38
CA TRP A 169 0.12 22.51 -3.56
C TRP A 169 0.35 21.54 -4.72
N ALA A 170 1.53 21.63 -5.31
CA ALA A 170 2.01 20.70 -6.31
C ALA A 170 3.50 20.43 -6.09
N LYS A 171 3.91 19.19 -6.34
CA LYS A 171 5.29 18.73 -6.14
C LYS A 171 5.67 17.72 -7.21
N VAL A 172 6.92 17.79 -7.63
CA VAL A 172 7.53 16.77 -8.51
C VAL A 172 8.71 16.17 -7.77
N ILE A 173 8.68 14.86 -7.62
CA ILE A 173 9.75 14.09 -7.01
C ILE A 173 10.37 13.25 -8.12
N ARG A 174 11.71 13.32 -8.27
CA ARG A 174 12.47 12.46 -9.16
C ARG A 174 13.29 11.50 -8.31
N LEU A 175 13.04 10.22 -8.50
CA LEU A 175 13.70 9.14 -7.79
C LEU A 175 14.62 8.40 -8.75
N SER A 176 15.92 8.39 -8.46
CA SER A 176 16.87 7.52 -9.15
C SER A 176 16.64 6.08 -8.66
N LEU A 177 16.30 5.19 -9.56
CA LEU A 177 15.94 3.81 -9.23
C LEU A 177 17.17 2.97 -8.87
N SER A 178 18.31 3.23 -9.53
CA SER A 178 19.56 2.50 -9.26
C SER A 178 20.21 2.88 -7.94
N SER A 179 20.13 4.14 -7.56
CA SER A 179 20.73 4.62 -6.30
C SER A 179 19.75 4.70 -5.13
N GLY A 180 18.45 4.65 -5.42
CA GLY A 180 17.40 4.84 -4.41
C GLY A 180 17.36 6.24 -3.82
N LYS A 181 17.86 7.27 -4.53
CA LYS A 181 17.93 8.62 -4.00
C LYS A 181 16.97 9.55 -4.72
N ILE A 182 16.40 10.50 -3.96
CA ILE A 182 15.66 11.61 -4.54
C ILE A 182 16.69 12.54 -5.23
N VAL A 183 16.46 12.77 -6.52
CA VAL A 183 17.26 13.67 -7.34
C VAL A 183 16.76 15.10 -7.08
N LYS A 184 17.59 15.93 -6.49
CA LYS A 184 17.30 17.37 -6.35
C LYS A 184 17.54 18.05 -7.69
N GLU A 185 16.66 18.97 -8.06
CA GLU A 185 16.86 19.90 -9.19
C GLU A 185 17.94 20.92 -8.86
#